data_3840e3fd8895107dd1c67207fde597b5
#
_entry.id   3840e3fd8895107dd1c67207fde597b5
#
_cell.length_a   1.000
_cell.length_b   1.000
_cell.length_c   1.000
_cell.angle_alpha   90.00
_cell.angle_beta   90.00
_cell.angle_gamma   90.00
#
_symmetry.space_group_name_H-M   'P 1'
#
loop_
_entity.id
_entity.type
_entity.pdbx_description
1 polymer ?
#
loop_
_entity_poly.entity_id
_entity_poly.type
_entity_poly.pdbx_seq_one_letter_code
_entity_poly.pdbx_strand_id
1 'polypeptide(L)'
;EFHDELLGYLTDDQGKQLSSDVEFRLSGDLSLYLNLTKKTTSDCTVSVVYDENVLEEYNARNSSSYELLPRSQVILPEEAVLEVKAGEKKSSPFQISFVSNGELSVDNKYVVPLKINVTSGNLNLVQEENTWLIFVTDKTGMPDCNKASGFKIFSCMEVNDTNPLNNLSFTLKNSKKLLIDALIMFSGNMMYNRETGQVTMKYNGNVQALLDKYDHYLKPLQDRGMKVLMGIMPDHDGSGLCNLAPETCRDFALEIKAMCDAYNLDGIFLDEEYADYSIYDLYLTVPGFVRPAASACSRLAYEVHKLQPEKDIMIYAYSTIYSLPAIYVDGRTVQSGEYVTYAVR
;
A
#
# COMPACT_ATOMS: atom_id res chain seq x y z
N GLU A 1 15.70 46.38 -5.64
CA GLU A 1 14.32 46.85 -5.85
C GLU A 1 13.41 45.63 -5.84
N PHE A 2 12.50 45.56 -4.86
CA PHE A 2 11.44 44.56 -4.87
C PHE A 2 10.45 44.98 -5.95
N HIS A 3 10.35 44.25 -7.03
CA HIS A 3 9.33 44.48 -8.04
C HIS A 3 7.95 44.30 -7.39
N ASP A 4 7.13 45.34 -7.43
CA ASP A 4 5.78 45.34 -6.89
C ASP A 4 4.77 44.63 -7.82
N GLU A 5 5.27 43.75 -8.68
CA GLU A 5 4.46 42.98 -9.61
C GLU A 5 3.71 41.86 -8.91
N LEU A 6 2.48 41.63 -9.30
CA LEU A 6 1.69 40.48 -8.89
C LEU A 6 2.11 39.28 -9.74
N LEU A 7 2.78 38.31 -9.12
CA LEU A 7 3.20 37.09 -9.78
C LEU A 7 2.26 35.93 -9.40
N GLY A 8 1.94 35.14 -10.39
CA GLY A 8 1.18 33.89 -10.22
C GLY A 8 1.95 32.68 -10.69
N TYR A 9 1.67 31.55 -10.05
CA TYR A 9 2.24 30.26 -10.42
C TYR A 9 1.23 29.16 -10.15
N LEU A 10 1.29 28.09 -10.96
CA LEU A 10 0.47 26.92 -10.75
C LEU A 10 1.19 25.92 -9.84
N THR A 11 0.39 25.17 -9.08
CA THR A 11 0.82 23.99 -8.37
C THR A 11 -0.21 22.88 -8.55
N ASP A 12 0.22 21.64 -8.49
CA ASP A 12 -0.71 20.54 -8.28
C ASP A 12 -1.05 20.35 -6.78
N ASP A 13 -1.81 19.31 -6.46
CA ASP A 13 -2.21 18.95 -5.10
C ASP A 13 -1.04 18.46 -4.24
N GLN A 14 0.09 18.07 -4.88
CA GLN A 14 1.34 17.71 -4.20
C GLN A 14 2.31 18.89 -4.05
N GLY A 15 1.94 20.06 -4.56
CA GLY A 15 2.77 21.26 -4.53
C GLY A 15 3.85 21.32 -5.62
N LYS A 16 3.83 20.44 -6.63
CA LYS A 16 4.72 20.53 -7.78
C LYS A 16 4.38 21.77 -8.61
N GLN A 17 5.38 22.38 -9.24
CA GLN A 17 5.24 23.68 -9.93
C GLN A 17 5.47 23.67 -11.45
N LEU A 18 5.98 22.59 -12.02
CA LEU A 18 6.34 22.55 -13.44
C LEU A 18 5.51 21.56 -14.24
N SER A 19 5.26 20.41 -13.66
CA SER A 19 4.50 19.32 -14.27
C SER A 19 3.97 18.40 -13.18
N SER A 20 3.01 17.56 -13.55
CA SER A 20 2.48 16.51 -12.66
C SER A 20 2.76 15.14 -13.25
N ASP A 21 2.92 14.14 -12.36
CA ASP A 21 2.90 12.73 -12.70
C ASP A 21 1.68 12.09 -12.05
N VAL A 22 0.89 11.38 -12.83
CA VAL A 22 -0.32 10.68 -12.38
C VAL A 22 -0.25 9.22 -12.80
N GLU A 23 -0.34 8.33 -11.84
CA GLU A 23 -0.60 6.91 -12.09
C GLU A 23 -2.01 6.58 -11.62
N PHE A 24 -2.79 5.90 -12.44
CA PHE A 24 -4.15 5.53 -12.07
C PHE A 24 -4.55 4.16 -12.58
N ARG A 25 -5.61 3.60 -12.00
CA ARG A 25 -6.23 2.35 -12.41
C ARG A 25 -7.74 2.58 -12.50
N LEU A 26 -8.34 2.29 -13.64
CA LEU A 26 -9.74 2.57 -14.01
C LEU A 26 -10.04 4.06 -14.13
N SER A 27 -9.82 4.83 -13.09
CA SER A 27 -9.96 6.28 -13.06
C SER A 27 -8.97 6.92 -12.10
N GLY A 28 -8.71 8.21 -12.28
CA GLY A 28 -7.85 9.01 -11.41
C GLY A 28 -8.18 10.50 -11.55
N ASP A 29 -7.72 11.28 -10.60
CA ASP A 29 -7.93 12.73 -10.56
C ASP A 29 -6.63 13.47 -10.25
N LEU A 30 -6.57 14.71 -10.69
CA LEU A 30 -5.52 15.66 -10.37
C LEU A 30 -6.15 17.04 -10.19
N SER A 31 -5.73 17.78 -9.18
CA SER A 31 -6.14 19.17 -8.99
C SER A 31 -4.99 20.13 -9.24
N LEU A 32 -5.24 21.16 -10.06
CA LEU A 32 -4.32 22.29 -10.24
C LEU A 32 -4.86 23.51 -9.50
N TYR A 33 -3.95 24.36 -9.05
CA TYR A 33 -4.25 25.60 -8.33
C TYR A 33 -3.42 26.75 -8.90
N LEU A 34 -4.06 27.91 -9.03
CA LEU A 34 -3.34 29.16 -9.24
C LEU A 34 -3.01 29.77 -7.87
N ASN A 35 -1.74 30.04 -7.62
CA ASN A 35 -1.27 30.70 -6.41
C ASN A 35 -0.70 32.08 -6.78
N LEU A 36 -0.87 33.05 -5.87
CA LEU A 36 -0.37 34.41 -6.02
C LEU A 36 0.68 34.72 -4.94
N THR A 37 1.71 35.47 -5.29
CA THR A 37 2.75 35.90 -4.35
C THR A 37 2.23 36.82 -3.25
N LYS A 38 1.19 37.57 -3.52
CA LYS A 38 0.50 38.46 -2.56
C LYS A 38 -1.01 38.39 -2.76
N LYS A 39 -1.79 38.90 -1.80
CA LYS A 39 -3.23 39.05 -1.97
C LYS A 39 -3.53 40.01 -3.10
N THR A 40 -4.46 39.60 -3.96
CA THR A 40 -4.92 40.48 -5.05
C THR A 40 -5.97 41.47 -4.58
N THR A 41 -6.08 42.63 -5.23
CA THR A 41 -7.10 43.65 -4.98
C THR A 41 -8.31 43.53 -5.90
N SER A 42 -8.18 42.72 -6.96
CA SER A 42 -9.25 42.44 -7.92
C SER A 42 -9.15 40.94 -8.32
N ASP A 43 -10.24 40.40 -8.86
CA ASP A 43 -10.25 39.01 -9.31
C ASP A 43 -9.21 38.82 -10.41
N CYS A 44 -8.45 37.73 -10.29
CA CYS A 44 -7.44 37.29 -11.28
C CYS A 44 -7.87 35.92 -11.87
N THR A 45 -7.96 35.87 -13.18
CA THR A 45 -8.42 34.67 -13.88
C THR A 45 -7.44 34.23 -14.95
N VAL A 46 -7.19 32.94 -15.03
CA VAL A 46 -6.46 32.30 -16.12
C VAL A 46 -7.34 31.23 -16.78
N SER A 47 -7.27 31.12 -18.09
CA SER A 47 -7.88 30.01 -18.82
C SER A 47 -6.89 28.85 -18.93
N VAL A 48 -7.42 27.64 -18.88
CA VAL A 48 -6.67 26.39 -19.06
C VAL A 48 -7.14 25.72 -20.34
N VAL A 49 -6.29 25.62 -21.33
CA VAL A 49 -6.64 25.13 -22.66
C VAL A 49 -5.82 23.87 -22.97
N TYR A 50 -6.48 22.80 -23.41
CA TYR A 50 -5.79 21.65 -23.99
C TYR A 50 -5.20 22.05 -25.33
N ASP A 51 -3.87 21.94 -25.47
CA ASP A 51 -3.14 22.37 -26.67
C ASP A 51 -2.03 21.36 -27.01
N GLU A 52 -2.23 20.61 -28.08
CA GLU A 52 -1.31 19.56 -28.53
C GLU A 52 0.06 20.12 -28.95
N ASN A 53 0.13 21.36 -29.44
CA ASN A 53 1.38 22.00 -29.84
C ASN A 53 2.36 22.11 -28.66
N VAL A 54 1.85 22.23 -27.44
CA VAL A 54 2.69 22.26 -26.22
C VAL A 54 3.49 20.96 -26.06
N LEU A 55 2.93 19.81 -26.41
CA LEU A 55 3.66 18.55 -26.37
C LEU A 55 4.65 18.43 -27.54
N GLU A 56 4.27 18.87 -28.72
CA GLU A 56 5.19 18.86 -29.90
C GLU A 56 6.44 19.70 -29.62
N GLU A 57 6.26 20.91 -29.08
CA GLU A 57 7.36 21.81 -28.70
C GLU A 57 8.20 21.21 -27.56
N TYR A 58 7.58 20.60 -26.57
CA TYR A 58 8.28 19.92 -25.49
C TYR A 58 9.13 18.76 -26.01
N ASN A 59 8.57 17.89 -26.84
CA ASN A 59 9.29 16.76 -27.43
C ASN A 59 10.47 17.21 -28.28
N ALA A 60 10.27 18.23 -29.11
CA ALA A 60 11.33 18.78 -29.95
C ALA A 60 12.49 19.34 -29.13
N ARG A 61 12.20 20.10 -28.08
CA ARG A 61 13.19 20.73 -27.19
C ARG A 61 13.97 19.72 -26.35
N ASN A 62 13.29 18.67 -25.88
CA ASN A 62 13.87 17.69 -24.97
C ASN A 62 14.35 16.40 -25.67
N SER A 63 14.26 16.33 -27.00
CA SER A 63 14.58 15.12 -27.78
C SER A 63 13.84 13.89 -27.26
N SER A 64 12.58 14.09 -26.87
CA SER A 64 11.68 13.05 -26.37
C SER A 64 10.62 12.69 -27.42
N SER A 65 9.89 11.61 -27.18
CA SER A 65 8.85 11.10 -28.08
C SER A 65 7.59 10.67 -27.29
N TYR A 66 7.20 11.48 -26.31
CA TYR A 66 5.96 11.21 -25.58
C TYR A 66 4.75 11.32 -26.51
N GLU A 67 3.77 10.45 -26.27
CA GLU A 67 2.50 10.44 -26.98
C GLU A 67 1.41 11.15 -26.15
N LEU A 68 0.41 11.70 -26.85
CA LEU A 68 -0.76 12.27 -26.19
C LEU A 68 -1.58 11.20 -25.47
N LEU A 69 -2.08 11.49 -24.28
CA LEU A 69 -3.20 10.74 -23.71
C LEU A 69 -4.42 10.95 -24.62
N PRO A 70 -5.10 9.89 -25.11
CA PRO A 70 -6.29 10.06 -25.93
C PRO A 70 -7.30 11.01 -25.29
N ARG A 71 -7.78 11.99 -26.06
CA ARG A 71 -8.65 13.06 -25.54
C ARG A 71 -9.93 12.54 -24.86
N SER A 72 -10.40 11.37 -25.29
CA SER A 72 -11.55 10.69 -24.69
C SER A 72 -11.30 10.17 -23.27
N GLN A 73 -10.05 10.08 -22.83
CA GLN A 73 -9.67 9.58 -21.52
C GLN A 73 -9.39 10.71 -20.51
N VAL A 74 -9.45 11.98 -20.92
CA VAL A 74 -9.25 13.13 -20.04
C VAL A 74 -10.49 14.01 -20.02
N ILE A 75 -10.96 14.34 -18.83
CA ILE A 75 -12.11 15.20 -18.58
C ILE A 75 -11.62 16.45 -17.89
N LEU A 76 -11.78 17.58 -18.58
CA LEU A 76 -11.52 18.91 -18.03
C LEU A 76 -12.83 19.55 -17.55
N PRO A 77 -12.81 20.44 -16.54
CA PRO A 77 -13.99 21.19 -16.15
C PRO A 77 -14.61 21.96 -17.32
N GLU A 78 -15.92 22.07 -17.30
CA GLU A 78 -16.69 22.79 -18.33
C GLU A 78 -16.28 24.27 -18.40
N GLU A 79 -16.12 24.90 -17.22
CA GLU A 79 -15.48 26.21 -17.06
C GLU A 79 -13.96 25.97 -16.93
N ALA A 80 -13.26 26.09 -18.05
CA ALA A 80 -11.82 25.84 -18.10
C ALA A 80 -11.01 27.04 -17.58
N VAL A 81 -11.29 27.46 -16.33
CA VAL A 81 -10.67 28.61 -15.69
C VAL A 81 -10.22 28.33 -14.27
N LEU A 82 -9.15 29.00 -13.86
CA LEU A 82 -8.70 29.14 -12.48
C LEU A 82 -8.86 30.60 -12.06
N GLU A 83 -9.58 30.84 -11.00
CA GLU A 83 -9.88 32.19 -10.50
C GLU A 83 -9.42 32.36 -9.05
N VAL A 84 -8.66 33.41 -8.78
CA VAL A 84 -8.33 33.88 -7.44
C VAL A 84 -9.16 35.14 -7.17
N LYS A 85 -10.03 35.06 -6.19
CA LYS A 85 -10.89 36.19 -5.80
C LYS A 85 -10.11 37.30 -5.11
N ALA A 86 -10.61 38.53 -5.22
CA ALA A 86 -10.05 39.68 -4.51
C ALA A 86 -9.92 39.40 -3.00
N GLY A 87 -8.75 39.67 -2.45
CA GLY A 87 -8.41 39.39 -1.05
C GLY A 87 -7.81 38.02 -0.81
N GLU A 88 -7.81 37.10 -1.79
CA GLU A 88 -7.27 35.76 -1.69
C GLU A 88 -5.87 35.66 -2.33
N LYS A 89 -5.20 34.52 -2.09
CA LYS A 89 -3.90 34.18 -2.67
C LYS A 89 -3.90 32.88 -3.46
N LYS A 90 -4.98 32.11 -3.42
CA LYS A 90 -5.08 30.79 -4.03
C LYS A 90 -6.46 30.59 -4.61
N SER A 91 -6.53 29.96 -5.77
CA SER A 91 -7.78 29.57 -6.42
C SER A 91 -8.45 28.37 -5.73
N SER A 92 -9.72 28.14 -6.06
CA SER A 92 -10.32 26.81 -5.94
C SER A 92 -9.60 25.80 -6.83
N PRO A 93 -9.73 24.48 -6.55
CA PRO A 93 -9.10 23.44 -7.38
C PRO A 93 -9.70 23.41 -8.79
N PHE A 94 -8.84 23.29 -9.78
CA PHE A 94 -9.19 22.91 -11.15
C PHE A 94 -9.00 21.40 -11.27
N GLN A 95 -10.08 20.65 -11.16
CA GLN A 95 -10.04 19.20 -11.13
C GLN A 95 -10.05 18.61 -12.52
N ILE A 96 -9.03 17.82 -12.83
CA ILE A 96 -8.88 17.07 -14.06
C ILE A 96 -9.09 15.59 -13.71
N SER A 97 -9.97 14.92 -14.45
CA SER A 97 -10.25 13.50 -14.24
C SER A 97 -9.76 12.68 -15.42
N PHE A 98 -9.31 11.46 -15.13
CA PHE A 98 -8.84 10.49 -16.10
C PHE A 98 -9.72 9.25 -16.04
N VAL A 99 -10.06 8.68 -17.19
CA VAL A 99 -10.85 7.46 -17.29
C VAL A 99 -10.21 6.54 -18.32
N SER A 100 -9.84 5.34 -17.88
CA SER A 100 -9.23 4.34 -18.78
C SER A 100 -10.26 3.73 -19.73
N ASN A 101 -9.81 3.47 -20.97
CA ASN A 101 -10.51 2.55 -21.88
C ASN A 101 -9.87 1.15 -21.93
N GLY A 102 -8.78 0.93 -21.16
CA GLY A 102 -8.07 -0.35 -21.07
C GLY A 102 -7.16 -0.69 -22.26
N GLU A 103 -6.95 0.23 -23.20
CA GLU A 103 -6.20 -0.02 -24.44
C GLU A 103 -4.75 0.47 -24.39
N LEU A 104 -4.41 1.31 -23.40
CA LEU A 104 -3.08 1.90 -23.30
C LEU A 104 -2.04 0.92 -22.76
N SER A 105 -0.80 1.10 -23.18
CA SER A 105 0.33 0.38 -22.60
C SER A 105 0.56 0.83 -21.16
N VAL A 106 0.64 -0.14 -20.26
CA VAL A 106 0.86 0.09 -18.81
C VAL A 106 2.29 0.54 -18.49
N ASP A 107 3.20 0.41 -19.45
CA ASP A 107 4.62 0.77 -19.30
C ASP A 107 4.94 2.15 -19.88
N ASN A 108 4.01 2.73 -20.65
CA ASN A 108 4.22 4.02 -21.29
C ASN A 108 3.66 5.17 -20.45
N LYS A 109 4.34 6.32 -20.54
CA LYS A 109 3.80 7.60 -20.08
C LYS A 109 3.19 8.35 -21.27
N TYR A 110 1.95 8.75 -21.09
CA TYR A 110 1.21 9.61 -22.01
C TYR A 110 1.12 11.02 -21.44
N VAL A 111 0.85 12.01 -22.26
CA VAL A 111 0.86 13.40 -21.79
C VAL A 111 -0.46 14.09 -22.08
N VAL A 112 -0.94 14.86 -21.10
CA VAL A 112 -2.01 15.87 -21.26
C VAL A 112 -1.33 17.24 -21.26
N PRO A 113 -1.25 17.91 -22.42
CA PRO A 113 -0.61 19.21 -22.54
C PRO A 113 -1.63 20.33 -22.34
N LEU A 114 -1.31 21.28 -21.47
CA LEU A 114 -2.17 22.42 -21.17
C LEU A 114 -1.42 23.72 -21.44
N LYS A 115 -2.12 24.69 -22.05
CA LYS A 115 -1.72 26.09 -22.19
C LYS A 115 -2.50 26.93 -21.19
N ILE A 116 -1.81 27.84 -20.52
CA ILE A 116 -2.37 28.71 -19.50
C ILE A 116 -2.32 30.15 -20.00
N ASN A 117 -3.48 30.83 -20.06
CA ASN A 117 -3.53 32.21 -20.53
C ASN A 117 -4.17 33.11 -19.47
N VAL A 118 -3.54 34.23 -19.13
CA VAL A 118 -4.14 35.24 -18.29
C VAL A 118 -5.30 35.90 -19.02
N THR A 119 -6.49 35.86 -18.46
CA THR A 119 -7.71 36.42 -19.06
C THR A 119 -8.23 37.65 -18.32
N SER A 120 -7.90 37.78 -17.04
CA SER A 120 -8.22 39.00 -16.27
C SER A 120 -7.23 39.21 -15.12
N GLY A 121 -7.13 40.47 -14.66
CA GLY A 121 -6.20 40.87 -13.62
C GLY A 121 -4.82 41.28 -14.17
N ASN A 122 -4.09 42.07 -13.39
CA ASN A 122 -2.71 42.46 -13.72
C ASN A 122 -1.72 41.41 -13.15
N LEU A 123 -1.70 40.23 -13.76
CA LEU A 123 -1.01 39.05 -13.29
C LEU A 123 0.06 38.63 -14.32
N ASN A 124 1.29 38.45 -13.87
CA ASN A 124 2.36 37.79 -14.64
C ASN A 124 2.58 36.37 -14.13
N LEU A 125 2.48 35.37 -15.01
CA LEU A 125 2.78 33.98 -14.68
C LEU A 125 4.28 33.75 -14.66
N VAL A 126 4.75 33.04 -13.65
CA VAL A 126 6.18 32.69 -13.46
C VAL A 126 6.56 31.47 -14.29
N GLN A 127 5.58 30.60 -14.65
CA GLN A 127 5.85 29.42 -15.46
C GLN A 127 6.41 29.78 -16.82
N GLU A 128 7.50 29.17 -17.18
CA GLU A 128 8.09 29.27 -18.50
C GLU A 128 7.05 28.82 -19.54
N GLU A 129 6.88 29.64 -20.57
CA GLU A 129 5.95 29.41 -21.71
C GLU A 129 4.46 29.29 -21.33
N ASN A 130 4.08 29.53 -20.07
CA ASN A 130 2.71 29.40 -19.59
C ASN A 130 2.06 28.06 -19.95
N THR A 131 2.78 26.97 -19.70
CA THR A 131 2.33 25.62 -20.01
C THR A 131 2.31 24.73 -18.76
N TRP A 132 1.54 23.66 -18.83
CA TRP A 132 1.55 22.60 -17.83
C TRP A 132 1.44 21.25 -18.51
N LEU A 133 2.34 20.33 -18.18
CA LEU A 133 2.33 18.96 -18.70
C LEU A 133 1.92 18.01 -17.59
N ILE A 134 0.98 17.14 -17.88
CA ILE A 134 0.59 16.05 -16.98
C ILE A 134 1.05 14.75 -17.62
N PHE A 135 2.04 14.10 -17.00
CA PHE A 135 2.51 12.78 -17.40
C PHE A 135 1.65 11.72 -16.75
N VAL A 136 1.00 10.91 -17.56
CA VAL A 136 -0.04 9.95 -17.13
C VAL A 136 0.38 8.54 -17.47
N THR A 137 0.30 7.63 -16.50
CA THR A 137 0.45 6.20 -16.70
C THR A 137 -0.83 5.48 -16.34
N ASP A 138 -1.46 4.83 -17.31
CA ASP A 138 -2.66 4.03 -17.11
C ASP A 138 -2.27 2.59 -16.74
N LYS A 139 -2.46 2.23 -15.48
CA LYS A 139 -2.17 0.88 -14.93
C LYS A 139 -3.35 -0.09 -15.05
N THR A 140 -4.44 0.26 -15.73
CA THR A 140 -5.67 -0.55 -15.80
C THR A 140 -5.41 -1.92 -16.42
N GLY A 141 -4.58 -2.03 -17.45
CA GLY A 141 -4.22 -3.29 -18.11
C GLY A 141 -3.28 -4.20 -17.30
N MET A 142 -2.74 -3.73 -16.16
CA MET A 142 -1.84 -4.56 -15.36
C MET A 142 -2.58 -5.75 -14.75
N PRO A 143 -2.01 -6.98 -14.81
CA PRO A 143 -2.58 -8.13 -14.13
C PRO A 143 -2.79 -7.88 -12.65
N ASP A 144 -3.93 -8.27 -12.12
CA ASP A 144 -4.33 -8.16 -10.71
C ASP A 144 -4.89 -9.48 -10.17
N CYS A 145 -5.13 -9.54 -8.85
CA CYS A 145 -5.65 -10.73 -8.16
C CYS A 145 -7.17 -10.87 -8.23
N ASN A 146 -7.90 -9.96 -8.88
CA ASN A 146 -9.36 -9.99 -8.94
C ASN A 146 -9.86 -11.08 -9.91
N LYS A 147 -9.87 -12.32 -9.43
CA LYS A 147 -10.31 -13.51 -10.17
C LYS A 147 -11.80 -13.77 -9.95
N ALA A 148 -12.50 -14.20 -11.00
CA ALA A 148 -13.89 -14.61 -10.90
C ALA A 148 -14.06 -15.94 -10.10
N SER A 149 -13.00 -16.76 -10.00
CA SER A 149 -13.03 -18.02 -9.24
C SER A 149 -12.91 -17.77 -7.75
N GLY A 150 -13.54 -18.60 -6.93
CA GLY A 150 -13.41 -18.58 -5.47
C GLY A 150 -12.09 -19.18 -4.95
N PHE A 151 -11.26 -19.77 -5.82
CA PHE A 151 -9.98 -20.36 -5.43
C PHE A 151 -8.97 -19.29 -5.09
N LYS A 152 -8.25 -19.51 -3.96
CA LYS A 152 -7.12 -18.69 -3.51
C LYS A 152 -5.84 -19.51 -3.55
N ILE A 153 -4.77 -18.89 -4.03
CA ILE A 153 -3.44 -19.51 -4.12
C ILE A 153 -2.48 -18.66 -3.29
N PHE A 154 -1.79 -19.32 -2.39
CA PHE A 154 -0.84 -18.71 -1.46
C PHE A 154 0.58 -19.12 -1.83
N SER A 155 1.50 -18.16 -1.82
CA SER A 155 2.93 -18.39 -2.00
C SER A 155 3.62 -18.26 -0.65
N CYS A 156 4.04 -19.40 -0.06
CA CYS A 156 4.95 -19.38 1.08
C CYS A 156 6.37 -19.22 0.54
N MET A 157 7.05 -18.15 0.93
CA MET A 157 8.34 -17.80 0.33
C MET A 157 9.41 -17.58 1.40
N GLU A 158 10.46 -18.38 1.32
CA GLU A 158 11.74 -18.07 1.93
C GLU A 158 12.36 -16.88 1.20
N VAL A 159 12.44 -15.74 1.87
CA VAL A 159 12.83 -14.47 1.23
C VAL A 159 14.35 -14.23 1.23
N ASN A 160 15.13 -15.22 1.64
CA ASN A 160 16.58 -15.07 1.76
C ASN A 160 17.27 -14.85 0.42
N ASP A 161 16.84 -15.60 -0.63
CA ASP A 161 17.47 -15.60 -1.95
C ASP A 161 16.49 -15.27 -3.09
N THR A 162 15.25 -14.91 -2.76
CA THR A 162 14.21 -14.77 -3.77
C THR A 162 13.52 -13.42 -3.67
N ASN A 163 13.40 -12.73 -4.81
CA ASN A 163 12.69 -11.45 -4.88
C ASN A 163 11.17 -11.66 -4.81
N PRO A 164 10.47 -11.05 -3.84
CA PRO A 164 9.01 -11.14 -3.72
C PRO A 164 8.25 -10.73 -4.98
N LEU A 165 8.79 -9.78 -5.77
CA LEU A 165 8.18 -9.31 -7.02
C LEU A 165 8.05 -10.41 -8.09
N ASN A 166 8.79 -11.52 -7.96
CA ASN A 166 8.65 -12.67 -8.86
C ASN A 166 7.23 -13.25 -8.85
N ASN A 167 6.48 -13.07 -7.76
CA ASN A 167 5.08 -13.50 -7.68
C ASN A 167 4.16 -12.78 -8.69
N LEU A 168 4.55 -11.60 -9.19
CA LEU A 168 3.83 -10.87 -10.23
C LEU A 168 3.99 -11.46 -11.64
N SER A 169 4.96 -12.38 -11.83
CA SER A 169 5.22 -13.02 -13.12
C SER A 169 4.24 -14.16 -13.45
N PHE A 170 3.53 -14.67 -12.46
CA PHE A 170 2.63 -15.81 -12.62
C PHE A 170 1.22 -15.34 -12.95
N THR A 171 0.83 -15.48 -14.21
CA THR A 171 -0.51 -15.09 -14.68
C THR A 171 -1.29 -16.29 -15.23
N LEU A 172 -2.61 -16.23 -15.10
CA LEU A 172 -3.51 -17.19 -15.68
C LEU A 172 -3.59 -17.00 -17.20
N LYS A 173 -3.51 -18.10 -17.97
CA LYS A 173 -3.46 -18.08 -19.44
C LYS A 173 -4.62 -17.33 -20.09
N ASN A 174 -5.83 -17.55 -19.62
CA ASN A 174 -7.04 -17.02 -20.26
C ASN A 174 -7.42 -15.63 -19.71
N SER A 175 -7.54 -15.49 -18.39
CA SER A 175 -8.01 -14.25 -17.76
C SER A 175 -6.93 -13.18 -17.64
N LYS A 176 -5.66 -13.55 -17.83
CA LYS A 176 -4.49 -12.68 -17.58
C LYS A 176 -4.38 -12.16 -16.14
N LYS A 177 -5.21 -12.66 -15.23
CA LYS A 177 -5.14 -12.31 -13.81
C LYS A 177 -3.93 -12.97 -13.15
N LEU A 178 -3.46 -12.40 -12.03
CA LEU A 178 -2.39 -13.01 -11.25
C LEU A 178 -2.83 -14.36 -10.70
N LEU A 179 -1.91 -15.33 -10.73
CA LEU A 179 -2.15 -16.67 -10.19
C LEU A 179 -2.21 -16.63 -8.67
N ILE A 180 -1.28 -15.92 -8.02
CA ILE A 180 -1.07 -15.88 -6.58
C ILE A 180 -1.92 -14.77 -5.97
N ASP A 181 -2.66 -15.07 -4.91
CA ASP A 181 -3.54 -14.13 -4.20
C ASP A 181 -2.89 -13.53 -2.94
N ALA A 182 -1.96 -14.27 -2.35
CA ALA A 182 -1.23 -13.79 -1.18
C ALA A 182 0.19 -14.33 -1.16
N LEU A 183 1.12 -13.45 -0.75
CA LEU A 183 2.48 -13.78 -0.38
C LEU A 183 2.55 -13.94 1.14
N ILE A 184 3.10 -15.05 1.60
CA ILE A 184 3.45 -15.30 2.99
C ILE A 184 4.97 -15.26 3.07
N MET A 185 5.52 -14.23 3.73
CA MET A 185 6.95 -14.06 3.88
C MET A 185 7.47 -14.88 5.06
N PHE A 186 8.42 -15.76 4.83
CA PHE A 186 9.12 -16.52 5.87
C PHE A 186 10.48 -15.88 6.16
N SER A 187 10.67 -15.49 7.46
CA SER A 187 9.67 -15.42 8.51
C SER A 187 10.04 -14.38 9.57
N GLY A 188 9.04 -13.98 10.34
CA GLY A 188 9.26 -13.43 11.66
C GLY A 188 9.40 -14.56 12.67
N ASN A 189 10.44 -14.52 13.50
CA ASN A 189 10.72 -15.56 14.47
C ASN A 189 10.29 -15.11 15.87
N MET A 190 9.36 -15.85 16.46
CA MET A 190 8.93 -15.64 17.84
C MET A 190 10.01 -16.19 18.78
N MET A 191 10.46 -15.38 19.73
CA MET A 191 11.46 -15.79 20.71
C MET A 191 11.17 -15.26 22.12
N TYR A 192 11.62 -15.98 23.13
CA TYR A 192 11.58 -15.52 24.51
C TYR A 192 12.87 -14.80 24.88
N ASN A 193 12.76 -13.51 25.15
CA ASN A 193 13.88 -12.72 25.64
C ASN A 193 14.03 -12.92 27.17
N ARG A 194 15.08 -13.63 27.59
CA ARG A 194 15.35 -13.95 29.01
C ARG A 194 15.72 -12.74 29.85
N GLU A 195 16.23 -11.68 29.23
CA GLU A 195 16.62 -10.45 29.93
C GLU A 195 15.41 -9.59 30.29
N THR A 196 14.46 -9.48 29.37
CA THR A 196 13.24 -8.68 29.56
C THR A 196 12.06 -9.48 30.10
N GLY A 197 12.09 -10.81 29.98
CA GLY A 197 10.98 -11.69 30.34
C GLY A 197 9.83 -11.65 29.34
N GLN A 198 10.03 -11.13 28.14
CA GLN A 198 8.99 -10.94 27.11
C GLN A 198 9.18 -11.89 25.95
N VAL A 199 8.07 -12.26 25.32
CA VAL A 199 8.06 -12.89 24.01
C VAL A 199 8.04 -11.79 22.97
N THR A 200 8.99 -11.83 22.03
CA THR A 200 9.19 -10.78 21.02
C THR A 200 9.34 -11.38 19.61
N MET A 201 9.14 -10.55 18.60
CA MET A 201 9.39 -10.88 17.20
C MET A 201 10.80 -10.50 16.79
N LYS A 202 11.49 -11.41 16.12
CA LYS A 202 12.81 -11.17 15.53
C LYS A 202 12.76 -11.39 14.02
N TYR A 203 13.44 -10.54 13.29
CA TYR A 203 13.59 -10.67 11.84
C TYR A 203 15.04 -10.90 11.48
N ASN A 204 15.29 -11.75 10.49
CA ASN A 204 16.62 -11.80 9.89
C ASN A 204 16.84 -10.55 9.00
N GLY A 205 18.10 -10.33 8.59
CA GLY A 205 18.44 -9.13 7.80
C GLY A 205 17.73 -9.03 6.46
N ASN A 206 17.36 -10.16 5.84
CA ASN A 206 16.66 -10.16 4.55
C ASN A 206 15.20 -9.78 4.71
N VAL A 207 14.50 -10.33 5.70
CA VAL A 207 13.13 -9.94 6.04
C VAL A 207 13.07 -8.46 6.40
N GLN A 208 13.97 -7.99 7.29
CA GLN A 208 14.02 -6.59 7.69
C GLN A 208 14.26 -5.67 6.48
N ALA A 209 15.16 -6.03 5.57
CA ALA A 209 15.42 -5.23 4.37
C ALA A 209 14.20 -5.10 3.43
N LEU A 210 13.35 -6.13 3.35
CA LEU A 210 12.11 -6.07 2.58
C LEU A 210 11.08 -5.14 3.27
N LEU A 211 10.95 -5.25 4.59
CA LEU A 211 10.07 -4.41 5.38
C LEU A 211 10.48 -2.93 5.29
N ASP A 212 11.77 -2.63 5.44
CA ASP A 212 12.32 -1.27 5.37
C ASP A 212 12.15 -0.64 3.97
N LYS A 213 12.09 -1.48 2.93
CA LYS A 213 11.90 -1.06 1.54
C LYS A 213 10.50 -1.43 1.02
N TYR A 214 9.50 -1.29 1.87
CA TYR A 214 8.11 -1.62 1.59
C TYR A 214 7.62 -1.08 0.23
N ASP A 215 7.84 0.20 -0.06
CA ASP A 215 7.39 0.82 -1.32
C ASP A 215 7.97 0.16 -2.57
N HIS A 216 9.15 -0.46 -2.45
CA HIS A 216 9.82 -1.10 -3.57
C HIS A 216 9.41 -2.57 -3.75
N TYR A 217 9.24 -3.32 -2.64
CA TYR A 217 9.07 -4.78 -2.72
C TYR A 217 7.66 -5.27 -2.40
N LEU A 218 6.96 -4.63 -1.45
CA LEU A 218 5.69 -5.15 -0.94
C LEU A 218 4.48 -4.37 -1.48
N LYS A 219 4.58 -3.05 -1.50
CA LYS A 219 3.53 -2.21 -2.06
C LYS A 219 3.14 -2.57 -3.51
N PRO A 220 4.06 -2.86 -4.45
CA PRO A 220 3.69 -3.27 -5.80
C PRO A 220 2.86 -4.55 -5.87
N LEU A 221 3.00 -5.47 -4.91
CA LEU A 221 2.16 -6.66 -4.78
C LEU A 221 0.74 -6.26 -4.35
N GLN A 222 0.64 -5.44 -3.31
CA GLN A 222 -0.63 -4.98 -2.77
C GLN A 222 -1.39 -4.08 -3.75
N ASP A 223 -0.69 -3.25 -4.53
CA ASP A 223 -1.29 -2.44 -5.60
C ASP A 223 -1.95 -3.29 -6.70
N ARG A 224 -1.59 -4.58 -6.79
CA ARG A 224 -2.23 -5.58 -7.66
C ARG A 224 -3.29 -6.42 -6.95
N GLY A 225 -3.62 -6.10 -5.71
CA GLY A 225 -4.58 -6.86 -4.89
C GLY A 225 -4.03 -8.15 -4.28
N MET A 226 -2.71 -8.38 -4.35
CA MET A 226 -2.06 -9.48 -3.64
C MET A 226 -1.88 -9.11 -2.17
N LYS A 227 -2.34 -9.95 -1.27
CA LYS A 227 -2.10 -9.75 0.16
C LYS A 227 -0.68 -10.12 0.53
N VAL A 228 -0.11 -9.42 1.52
CA VAL A 228 1.21 -9.70 2.07
C VAL A 228 1.09 -10.01 3.55
N LEU A 229 1.41 -11.24 3.93
CA LEU A 229 1.34 -11.73 5.30
C LEU A 229 2.73 -12.06 5.83
N MET A 230 2.92 -11.94 7.15
CA MET A 230 4.12 -12.43 7.83
C MET A 230 3.89 -13.86 8.33
N GLY A 231 4.73 -14.78 7.90
CA GLY A 231 4.88 -16.11 8.52
C GLY A 231 5.53 -15.95 9.88
N ILE A 232 4.93 -16.51 10.92
CA ILE A 232 5.44 -16.46 12.30
C ILE A 232 5.77 -17.86 12.75
N MET A 233 7.05 -18.09 13.08
CA MET A 233 7.56 -19.37 13.59
C MET A 233 8.28 -19.20 14.91
N PRO A 234 8.35 -20.26 15.76
CA PRO A 234 9.25 -20.31 16.91
C PRO A 234 10.74 -20.24 16.53
N ASP A 235 11.58 -19.67 17.40
CA ASP A 235 13.04 -19.51 17.18
C ASP A 235 13.91 -20.53 17.94
N HIS A 236 13.45 -21.79 18.08
CA HIS A 236 14.19 -22.90 18.73
C HIS A 236 14.57 -22.69 20.22
N ASP A 237 13.89 -21.81 20.92
CA ASP A 237 14.25 -21.43 22.29
C ASP A 237 13.31 -21.96 23.38
N GLY A 238 12.41 -22.86 23.02
CA GLY A 238 11.38 -23.45 23.88
C GLY A 238 10.11 -22.62 23.99
N SER A 239 10.07 -21.38 23.47
CA SER A 239 8.82 -20.67 23.26
C SER A 239 8.18 -21.07 21.94
N GLY A 240 6.86 -21.08 21.88
CA GLY A 240 6.11 -21.40 20.67
C GLY A 240 4.68 -20.94 20.77
N LEU A 241 3.96 -21.04 19.67
CA LEU A 241 2.58 -20.58 19.55
C LEU A 241 1.63 -21.34 20.49
N CYS A 242 2.04 -22.55 20.91
CA CYS A 242 1.22 -23.44 21.72
C CYS A 242 1.49 -23.40 23.22
N ASN A 243 2.44 -22.61 23.72
CA ASN A 243 2.74 -22.58 25.15
C ASN A 243 2.65 -21.21 25.82
N LEU A 244 2.04 -20.23 25.16
CA LEU A 244 1.83 -18.90 25.74
C LEU A 244 0.66 -18.89 26.72
N ALA A 245 0.84 -18.32 27.91
CA ALA A 245 -0.24 -18.05 28.84
C ALA A 245 -1.17 -16.93 28.28
N PRO A 246 -2.41 -16.82 28.73
CA PRO A 246 -3.36 -15.84 28.21
C PRO A 246 -2.86 -14.38 28.22
N GLU A 247 -2.14 -13.98 29.25
CA GLU A 247 -1.51 -12.65 29.34
C GLU A 247 -0.43 -12.47 28.27
N THR A 248 0.44 -13.46 28.11
CA THR A 248 1.49 -13.45 27.09
C THR A 248 0.92 -13.46 25.67
N CYS A 249 -0.20 -14.17 25.44
CA CYS A 249 -0.94 -14.09 24.17
C CYS A 249 -1.40 -12.68 23.87
N ARG A 250 -1.91 -11.93 24.86
CA ARG A 250 -2.36 -10.54 24.68
C ARG A 250 -1.20 -9.61 24.36
N ASP A 251 -0.10 -9.74 25.10
CA ASP A 251 1.08 -8.91 24.92
C ASP A 251 1.74 -9.15 23.55
N PHE A 252 1.88 -10.41 23.15
CA PHE A 252 2.43 -10.77 21.85
C PHE A 252 1.48 -10.38 20.70
N ALA A 253 0.17 -10.44 20.90
CA ALA A 253 -0.80 -9.95 19.93
C ALA A 253 -0.69 -8.43 19.70
N LEU A 254 -0.34 -7.64 20.72
CA LEU A 254 -0.04 -6.20 20.57
C LEU A 254 1.21 -5.97 19.72
N GLU A 255 2.25 -6.77 19.90
CA GLU A 255 3.46 -6.69 19.07
C GLU A 255 3.18 -7.08 17.62
N ILE A 256 2.41 -8.15 17.39
CA ILE A 256 1.94 -8.53 16.05
C ILE A 256 1.16 -7.39 15.39
N LYS A 257 0.26 -6.75 16.15
CA LYS A 257 -0.48 -5.58 15.65
C LYS A 257 0.46 -4.45 15.28
N ALA A 258 1.41 -4.12 16.13
CA ALA A 258 2.38 -3.06 15.86
C ALA A 258 3.21 -3.34 14.60
N MET A 259 3.60 -4.59 14.37
CA MET A 259 4.26 -5.04 13.13
C MET A 259 3.36 -4.82 11.91
N CYS A 260 2.12 -5.30 11.96
CA CYS A 260 1.19 -5.15 10.84
C CYS A 260 0.93 -3.68 10.50
N ASP A 261 0.79 -2.82 11.51
CA ASP A 261 0.58 -1.39 11.33
C ASP A 261 1.83 -0.69 10.77
N ALA A 262 3.02 -0.99 11.33
CA ALA A 262 4.27 -0.34 10.92
C ALA A 262 4.67 -0.65 9.48
N TYR A 263 4.39 -1.86 9.02
CA TYR A 263 4.80 -2.36 7.71
C TYR A 263 3.63 -2.59 6.74
N ASN A 264 2.44 -2.10 7.10
CA ASN A 264 1.21 -2.21 6.29
C ASN A 264 0.95 -3.64 5.79
N LEU A 265 1.12 -4.64 6.65
CA LEU A 265 0.88 -6.03 6.31
C LEU A 265 -0.62 -6.37 6.37
N ASP A 266 -1.06 -7.29 5.53
CA ASP A 266 -2.47 -7.69 5.42
C ASP A 266 -2.87 -8.76 6.44
N GLY A 267 -1.93 -9.29 7.20
CA GLY A 267 -2.18 -10.30 8.22
C GLY A 267 -0.96 -11.15 8.55
N ILE A 268 -1.23 -12.30 9.14
CA ILE A 268 -0.22 -13.25 9.62
C ILE A 268 -0.53 -14.68 9.18
N PHE A 269 0.53 -15.49 9.15
CA PHE A 269 0.47 -16.94 8.97
C PHE A 269 1.17 -17.61 10.15
N LEU A 270 0.45 -18.38 10.94
CA LEU A 270 0.96 -19.06 12.13
C LEU A 270 1.46 -20.45 11.74
N ASP A 271 2.75 -20.69 11.99
CA ASP A 271 3.44 -21.95 11.70
C ASP A 271 4.12 -22.46 12.97
N GLU A 272 3.61 -23.56 13.51
CA GLU A 272 4.11 -24.16 14.75
C GLU A 272 5.19 -25.21 14.45
N GLU A 273 6.20 -24.81 13.71
CA GLU A 273 7.41 -25.62 13.49
C GLU A 273 8.56 -25.10 14.35
N TYR A 274 9.49 -25.97 14.70
CA TYR A 274 10.72 -25.65 15.43
C TYR A 274 10.52 -25.16 16.88
N ALA A 275 9.35 -25.34 17.48
CA ALA A 275 9.18 -25.11 18.91
C ALA A 275 9.80 -26.26 19.72
N ASP A 276 10.83 -25.96 20.47
CA ASP A 276 11.59 -27.00 21.21
C ASP A 276 11.14 -27.14 22.66
N TYR A 277 9.89 -27.50 22.83
CA TYR A 277 9.23 -27.57 24.13
C TYR A 277 9.85 -28.52 25.12
N SER A 278 10.49 -29.61 24.63
CA SER A 278 11.05 -30.66 25.47
C SER A 278 12.40 -30.30 26.09
N ILE A 279 13.09 -29.33 25.55
CA ILE A 279 14.45 -28.95 26.00
C ILE A 279 14.39 -27.93 27.15
N TYR A 280 13.42 -27.04 27.12
CA TYR A 280 13.44 -25.86 28.00
C TYR A 280 12.35 -25.82 29.06
N ASP A 281 11.31 -26.66 28.98
CA ASP A 281 10.21 -26.77 29.95
C ASP A 281 9.79 -25.41 30.58
N LEU A 282 9.68 -24.34 29.74
CA LEU A 282 9.44 -22.96 30.20
C LEU A 282 8.19 -22.87 31.10
N TYR A 283 7.17 -23.67 30.85
CA TYR A 283 5.93 -23.67 31.61
C TYR A 283 6.13 -24.12 33.08
N LEU A 284 7.24 -24.76 33.41
CA LEU A 284 7.54 -25.17 34.80
C LEU A 284 8.28 -24.08 35.60
N THR A 285 9.00 -23.22 34.91
CA THR A 285 10.00 -22.31 35.54
C THR A 285 9.77 -20.84 35.25
N VAL A 286 9.01 -20.49 34.19
CA VAL A 286 8.86 -19.12 33.73
C VAL A 286 7.36 -18.74 33.75
N PRO A 287 6.99 -17.71 34.52
CA PRO A 287 5.66 -17.12 34.44
C PRO A 287 5.37 -16.64 33.01
N GLY A 288 4.12 -16.76 32.57
CA GLY A 288 3.72 -16.39 31.20
C GLY A 288 3.78 -17.54 30.20
N PHE A 289 4.21 -18.74 30.63
CA PHE A 289 4.14 -19.95 29.80
C PHE A 289 3.21 -21.00 30.44
N VAL A 290 2.56 -21.77 29.58
CA VAL A 290 1.69 -22.89 29.96
C VAL A 290 2.20 -24.18 29.28
N ARG A 291 1.71 -25.32 29.75
CA ARG A 291 1.97 -26.60 29.09
C ARG A 291 1.51 -26.54 27.64
N PRO A 292 2.36 -26.96 26.67
CA PRO A 292 2.03 -26.87 25.26
C PRO A 292 0.70 -27.53 24.90
N ALA A 293 -0.17 -26.77 24.26
CA ALA A 293 -1.48 -27.23 23.79
C ALA A 293 -2.01 -26.30 22.67
N ALA A 294 -2.75 -26.87 21.72
CA ALA A 294 -3.35 -26.11 20.63
C ALA A 294 -4.27 -24.97 21.10
N SER A 295 -4.86 -25.08 22.30
CA SER A 295 -5.70 -24.03 22.89
C SER A 295 -4.95 -22.73 23.18
N ALA A 296 -3.63 -22.78 23.42
CA ALA A 296 -2.82 -21.56 23.55
C ALA A 296 -2.69 -20.84 22.21
N CYS A 297 -2.45 -21.56 21.10
CA CYS A 297 -2.46 -20.99 19.77
C CYS A 297 -3.85 -20.45 19.38
N SER A 298 -4.93 -21.17 19.72
CA SER A 298 -6.30 -20.66 19.60
C SER A 298 -6.49 -19.32 20.32
N ARG A 299 -5.94 -19.21 21.53
CA ARG A 299 -6.01 -17.98 22.32
C ARG A 299 -5.21 -16.85 21.67
N LEU A 300 -3.99 -17.11 21.22
CA LEU A 300 -3.17 -16.11 20.53
C LEU A 300 -3.89 -15.59 19.27
N ALA A 301 -4.34 -16.49 18.40
CA ALA A 301 -5.04 -16.11 17.17
C ALA A 301 -6.32 -15.28 17.47
N TYR A 302 -7.06 -15.64 18.50
CA TYR A 302 -8.22 -14.87 18.96
C TYR A 302 -7.84 -13.45 19.42
N GLU A 303 -6.78 -13.29 20.22
CA GLU A 303 -6.34 -11.98 20.71
C GLU A 303 -5.82 -11.11 19.55
N VAL A 304 -5.14 -11.68 18.56
CA VAL A 304 -4.74 -10.98 17.33
C VAL A 304 -5.97 -10.50 16.56
N HIS A 305 -6.95 -11.38 16.33
CA HIS A 305 -8.19 -11.02 15.63
C HIS A 305 -8.97 -9.91 16.35
N LYS A 306 -9.03 -9.98 17.67
CA LYS A 306 -9.73 -8.96 18.49
C LYS A 306 -9.11 -7.55 18.32
N LEU A 307 -7.80 -7.47 18.13
CA LEU A 307 -7.09 -6.21 17.96
C LEU A 307 -7.14 -5.67 16.51
N GLN A 308 -7.31 -6.54 15.53
CA GLN A 308 -7.29 -6.20 14.10
C GLN A 308 -8.17 -7.17 13.28
N PRO A 309 -9.50 -7.06 13.44
CA PRO A 309 -10.45 -8.00 12.85
C PRO A 309 -10.48 -7.97 11.32
N GLU A 310 -9.94 -6.92 10.70
CA GLU A 310 -9.84 -6.76 9.24
C GLU A 310 -8.63 -7.48 8.63
N LYS A 311 -7.67 -7.93 9.45
CA LYS A 311 -6.47 -8.61 8.98
C LYS A 311 -6.70 -10.12 8.87
N ASP A 312 -6.08 -10.75 7.89
CA ASP A 312 -6.16 -12.19 7.73
C ASP A 312 -5.30 -12.91 8.79
N ILE A 313 -5.87 -13.96 9.37
CA ILE A 313 -5.14 -14.91 10.19
C ILE A 313 -5.20 -16.26 9.51
N MET A 314 -4.05 -16.72 9.05
CA MET A 314 -3.87 -18.02 8.44
C MET A 314 -3.11 -18.94 9.37
N ILE A 315 -3.39 -20.23 9.27
CA ILE A 315 -2.65 -21.26 10.01
C ILE A 315 -2.13 -22.35 9.10
N TYR A 316 -0.92 -22.83 9.36
CA TYR A 316 -0.45 -24.12 8.86
C TYR A 316 -0.98 -25.22 9.80
N ALA A 317 -2.00 -25.93 9.33
CA ALA A 317 -2.65 -26.99 10.11
C ALA A 317 -1.75 -28.24 10.14
N TYR A 318 -0.68 -28.15 10.92
CA TYR A 318 0.36 -29.15 11.08
C TYR A 318 0.68 -29.36 12.56
N SER A 319 1.24 -30.50 12.93
CA SER A 319 1.72 -30.82 14.30
C SER A 319 0.65 -30.49 15.36
N THR A 320 1.03 -29.76 16.40
CA THR A 320 0.16 -29.41 17.54
C THR A 320 -1.05 -28.56 17.12
N ILE A 321 -0.92 -27.74 16.07
CA ILE A 321 -2.01 -26.89 15.56
C ILE A 321 -2.76 -27.50 14.37
N TYR A 322 -2.67 -28.80 14.16
CA TYR A 322 -3.46 -29.50 13.13
C TYR A 322 -4.95 -29.19 13.22
N SER A 323 -5.45 -28.97 14.44
CA SER A 323 -6.82 -28.52 14.71
C SER A 323 -6.81 -27.58 15.90
N LEU A 324 -7.31 -26.37 15.70
CA LEU A 324 -7.49 -25.39 16.77
C LEU A 324 -8.81 -25.64 17.50
N PRO A 325 -8.79 -25.97 18.81
CA PRO A 325 -10.00 -26.19 19.59
C PRO A 325 -10.75 -24.90 19.86
N ALA A 326 -12.05 -25.02 20.13
CA ALA A 326 -12.82 -23.93 20.71
C ALA A 326 -12.24 -23.52 22.08
N ILE A 327 -12.31 -22.25 22.39
CA ILE A 327 -11.83 -21.68 23.65
C ILE A 327 -12.97 -20.96 24.40
N TYR A 328 -12.91 -20.93 25.72
CA TYR A 328 -13.79 -20.10 26.52
C TYR A 328 -13.07 -18.78 26.86
N VAL A 329 -13.59 -17.68 26.38
CA VAL A 329 -12.98 -16.34 26.51
C VAL A 329 -14.05 -15.25 26.46
N ASP A 330 -13.86 -14.18 27.21
CA ASP A 330 -14.77 -13.04 27.27
C ASP A 330 -16.23 -13.46 27.57
N GLY A 331 -16.40 -14.50 28.42
CA GLY A 331 -17.71 -14.98 28.87
C GLY A 331 -18.46 -15.90 27.89
N ARG A 332 -17.84 -16.33 26.79
CA ARG A 332 -18.45 -17.22 25.78
C ARG A 332 -17.45 -18.23 25.20
N THR A 333 -17.99 -19.26 24.60
CA THR A 333 -17.23 -20.20 23.79
C THR A 333 -17.07 -19.63 22.38
N VAL A 334 -15.82 -19.59 21.86
CA VAL A 334 -15.44 -19.07 20.54
C VAL A 334 -14.86 -20.21 19.72
N GLN A 335 -15.36 -20.36 18.49
CA GLN A 335 -14.88 -21.36 17.54
C GLN A 335 -13.74 -20.77 16.68
N SER A 336 -12.81 -21.62 16.24
CA SER A 336 -11.67 -21.17 15.41
C SER A 336 -12.09 -20.48 14.09
N GLY A 337 -13.20 -20.90 13.50
CA GLY A 337 -13.75 -20.27 12.30
C GLY A 337 -14.25 -18.83 12.49
N GLU A 338 -14.33 -18.33 13.75
CA GLU A 338 -14.68 -16.94 14.01
C GLU A 338 -13.48 -15.97 13.88
N TYR A 339 -12.26 -16.49 13.94
CA TYR A 339 -11.03 -15.66 13.93
C TYR A 339 -9.93 -16.15 12.99
N VAL A 340 -10.03 -17.36 12.43
CA VAL A 340 -9.10 -17.87 11.42
C VAL A 340 -9.73 -17.69 10.05
N THR A 341 -9.01 -17.02 9.14
CA THR A 341 -9.47 -16.78 7.77
C THR A 341 -9.24 -18.00 6.88
N TYR A 342 -8.05 -18.61 6.99
CA TYR A 342 -7.67 -19.78 6.18
C TYR A 342 -6.83 -20.77 7.00
N ALA A 343 -7.03 -22.05 6.74
CA ALA A 343 -6.17 -23.14 7.21
C ALA A 343 -5.57 -23.85 6.00
N VAL A 344 -4.24 -24.02 6.01
CA VAL A 344 -3.48 -24.70 4.95
C VAL A 344 -2.93 -26.02 5.51
N ARG A 345 -2.87 -27.06 4.68
CA ARG A 345 -2.34 -28.38 5.03
C ARG A 345 -1.28 -28.84 4.04
#